data_9c9b932be5ab016b2b9a909f5fa3e144
#
_entry.id   9c9b932be5ab016b2b9a909f5fa3e144
#
_cell.length_a   1.000
_cell.length_b   1.000
_cell.length_c   1.000
_cell.angle_alpha   90.00
_cell.angle_beta   90.00
_cell.angle_gamma   90.00
#
_symmetry.space_group_name_H-M   'P 1'
#
loop_
_entity.id
_entity.type
_entity.pdbx_description
1 polymer ?
#
loop_
_entity_poly.entity_id
_entity_poly.type
_entity_poly.pdbx_seq_one_letter_code
_entity_poly.pdbx_strand_id
1 'polypeptide(L)'
;MKFNCAYSNLVDIHKVIENPKNPNKHSALQIERLAKIIDYQGQRSPIVVSARSGFITKGHGRLMAIRKLGWDKVAVDYQDYESEAQEYADIVADNAIAEWAELDMALVTEEIKLLEDFDIELLGG
;
A
#
# COMPACT_ATOMS: atom_id res chain seq x y z
N MET A 1 15.54 5.72 -0.78
CA MET A 1 14.11 5.96 -0.45
C MET A 1 13.57 7.06 -1.35
N LYS A 2 12.41 6.83 -1.93
CA LYS A 2 11.75 7.80 -2.81
C LYS A 2 10.31 7.99 -2.34
N PHE A 3 9.93 9.23 -1.99
CA PHE A 3 8.60 9.56 -1.52
C PHE A 3 7.92 10.45 -2.55
N ASN A 4 7.12 9.85 -3.44
CA ASN A 4 6.49 10.50 -4.58
C ASN A 4 4.97 10.62 -4.39
N CYS A 5 4.54 11.04 -3.21
CA CYS A 5 3.15 11.26 -2.85
C CYS A 5 3.04 12.37 -1.80
N ALA A 6 1.84 12.92 -1.65
CA ALA A 6 1.52 13.78 -0.51
C ALA A 6 1.46 12.94 0.76
N TYR A 7 1.91 13.48 1.89
CA TYR A 7 1.88 12.79 3.17
C TYR A 7 1.89 13.82 4.30
N SER A 8 1.46 13.38 5.50
CA SER A 8 1.53 14.21 6.69
C SER A 8 2.93 14.20 7.29
N ASN A 9 3.53 13.04 7.45
CA ASN A 9 4.82 12.84 8.10
C ASN A 9 5.63 11.73 7.45
N LEU A 10 6.96 11.88 7.53
CA LEU A 10 7.88 10.75 7.34
C LEU A 10 8.17 10.18 8.72
N VAL A 11 7.90 8.90 8.89
CA VAL A 11 7.96 8.20 10.17
C VAL A 11 8.95 7.06 10.08
N ASP A 12 9.68 6.83 11.18
CA ASP A 12 10.52 5.64 11.32
C ASP A 12 9.68 4.39 11.08
N ILE A 13 10.12 3.53 10.16
CA ILE A 13 9.35 2.36 9.74
C ILE A 13 9.04 1.42 10.91
N HIS A 14 9.89 1.39 11.93
CA HIS A 14 9.70 0.53 13.10
C HIS A 14 8.61 1.06 14.04
N LYS A 15 8.17 2.31 13.87
CA LYS A 15 7.10 2.92 14.67
C LYS A 15 5.72 2.74 14.07
N VAL A 16 5.63 2.22 12.85
CA VAL A 16 4.36 1.98 12.18
C VAL A 16 3.86 0.59 12.55
N ILE A 17 2.65 0.51 13.11
CA ILE A 17 2.10 -0.71 13.70
C ILE A 17 0.93 -1.22 12.86
N GLU A 18 1.03 -2.46 12.40
CA GLU A 18 -0.05 -3.13 11.69
C GLU A 18 -1.26 -3.33 12.60
N ASN A 19 -2.46 -3.19 12.03
CA ASN A 19 -3.68 -3.49 12.78
C ASN A 19 -3.78 -5.01 12.99
N PRO A 20 -3.87 -5.48 14.25
CA PRO A 20 -3.93 -6.91 14.53
C PRO A 20 -5.20 -7.60 14.00
N LYS A 21 -6.23 -6.81 13.66
CA LYS A 21 -7.50 -7.32 13.10
C LYS A 21 -7.59 -7.10 11.59
N ASN A 22 -6.48 -6.80 10.93
CA ASN A 22 -6.45 -6.64 9.48
C ASN A 22 -6.89 -7.95 8.80
N PRO A 23 -8.01 -7.94 8.03
CA PRO A 23 -8.49 -9.14 7.36
C PRO A 23 -7.69 -9.53 6.14
N ASN A 24 -6.87 -8.63 5.61
CA ASN A 24 -6.08 -8.85 4.42
C ASN A 24 -4.86 -9.72 4.69
N LYS A 25 -4.64 -10.66 3.78
CA LYS A 25 -3.43 -11.50 3.79
C LYS A 25 -2.73 -11.34 2.45
N HIS A 26 -1.44 -11.08 2.52
CA HIS A 26 -0.62 -10.94 1.32
C HIS A 26 0.35 -12.11 1.22
N SER A 27 0.43 -12.71 0.02
CA SER A 27 1.43 -13.74 -0.25
C SER A 27 2.82 -13.12 -0.37
N ALA A 28 3.85 -13.94 -0.13
CA ALA A 28 5.24 -13.50 -0.31
C ALA A 28 5.48 -12.99 -1.74
N LEU A 29 4.87 -13.63 -2.73
CA LEU A 29 4.99 -13.21 -4.13
C LEU A 29 4.37 -11.83 -4.38
N GLN A 30 3.20 -11.56 -3.80
CA GLN A 30 2.56 -10.24 -3.91
C GLN A 30 3.44 -9.15 -3.30
N ILE A 31 4.00 -9.39 -2.14
CA ILE A 31 4.89 -8.43 -1.46
C ILE A 31 6.16 -8.21 -2.27
N GLU A 32 6.72 -9.25 -2.84
CA GLU A 32 7.91 -9.14 -3.70
C GLU A 32 7.63 -8.30 -4.94
N ARG A 33 6.51 -8.53 -5.61
CA ARG A 33 6.08 -7.73 -6.76
C ARG A 33 5.84 -6.27 -6.40
N LEU A 34 5.16 -6.04 -5.30
CA LEU A 34 4.89 -4.68 -4.81
C LEU A 34 6.19 -3.96 -4.44
N ALA A 35 7.14 -4.66 -3.83
CA ALA A 35 8.46 -4.11 -3.51
C ALA A 35 9.21 -3.65 -4.78
N LYS A 36 9.17 -4.44 -5.84
CA LYS A 36 9.79 -4.07 -7.12
C LYS A 36 9.13 -2.83 -7.73
N ILE A 37 7.81 -2.73 -7.66
CA ILE A 37 7.08 -1.56 -8.14
C ILE A 37 7.46 -0.32 -7.34
N ILE A 38 7.52 -0.41 -6.02
CA ILE A 38 7.91 0.70 -5.15
C ILE A 38 9.36 1.11 -5.37
N ASP A 39 10.25 0.15 -5.58
CA ASP A 39 11.64 0.43 -5.91
C ASP A 39 11.77 1.21 -7.22
N TYR A 40 10.96 0.86 -8.21
CA TYR A 40 10.93 1.52 -9.50
C TYR A 40 10.39 2.96 -9.42
N GLN A 41 9.25 3.16 -8.78
CA GLN A 41 8.53 4.45 -8.85
C GLN A 41 8.50 5.22 -7.53
N GLY A 42 9.06 4.69 -6.46
CA GLY A 42 8.95 5.27 -5.12
C GLY A 42 7.61 4.97 -4.47
N GLN A 43 7.44 5.46 -3.25
CA GLN A 43 6.16 5.37 -2.55
C GLN A 43 5.19 6.39 -3.14
N ARG A 44 4.18 5.91 -3.85
CA ARG A 44 3.19 6.74 -4.57
C ARG A 44 1.92 7.01 -3.77
N SER A 45 1.69 6.25 -2.70
CA SER A 45 0.56 6.46 -1.79
C SER A 45 1.06 6.36 -0.37
N PRO A 46 0.62 7.24 0.53
CA PRO A 46 1.01 7.15 1.93
C PRO A 46 0.37 5.93 2.59
N ILE A 47 0.98 5.48 3.66
CA ILE A 47 0.34 4.54 4.57
C ILE A 47 -0.57 5.36 5.47
N VAL A 48 -1.82 4.94 5.60
CA VAL A 48 -2.80 5.64 6.43
C VAL A 48 -2.80 5.02 7.83
N VAL A 49 -2.64 5.88 8.83
CA VAL A 49 -2.61 5.50 10.25
C VAL A 49 -3.75 6.20 10.97
N SER A 50 -4.45 5.45 11.81
CA SER A 50 -5.48 6.01 12.66
C SER A 50 -4.86 6.86 13.77
N ALA A 51 -5.26 8.12 13.86
CA ALA A 51 -4.86 8.97 14.98
C ALA A 51 -5.47 8.48 16.30
N ARG A 52 -6.62 7.77 16.24
CA ARG A 52 -7.29 7.21 17.42
C ARG A 52 -6.53 6.04 18.04
N SER A 53 -6.13 5.06 17.22
CA SER A 53 -5.54 3.81 17.70
C SER A 53 -4.03 3.70 17.49
N GLY A 54 -3.50 4.46 16.55
CA GLY A 54 -2.11 4.33 16.13
C GLY A 54 -1.85 3.18 15.16
N PHE A 55 -2.89 2.42 14.81
CA PHE A 55 -2.75 1.30 13.88
C PHE A 55 -2.95 1.75 12.43
N ILE A 56 -2.32 1.01 11.52
CA ILE A 56 -2.55 1.18 10.08
C ILE A 56 -4.01 0.84 9.75
N THR A 57 -4.62 1.67 8.92
CA THR A 57 -5.92 1.38 8.32
C THR A 57 -5.81 1.04 6.84
N LYS A 58 -4.83 1.60 6.15
CA LYS A 58 -4.60 1.34 4.72
C LYS A 58 -3.11 1.26 4.45
N GLY A 59 -2.71 0.30 3.62
CA GLY A 59 -1.33 0.19 3.18
C GLY A 59 -0.50 -0.86 3.91
N HIS A 60 -1.12 -1.87 4.52
CA HIS A 60 -0.40 -2.98 5.16
C HIS A 60 0.58 -3.65 4.19
N GLY A 61 0.13 -3.93 2.96
CA GLY A 61 0.99 -4.52 1.94
C GLY A 61 2.14 -3.61 1.54
N ARG A 62 1.89 -2.31 1.42
CA ARG A 62 2.96 -1.32 1.15
C ARG A 62 4.00 -1.30 2.25
N LEU A 63 3.57 -1.35 3.51
CA LEU A 63 4.50 -1.41 4.63
C LEU A 63 5.41 -2.63 4.55
N MET A 64 4.83 -3.81 4.30
CA MET A 64 5.59 -5.05 4.16
C MET A 64 6.59 -4.97 3.01
N ALA A 65 6.19 -4.41 1.87
CA ALA A 65 7.06 -4.22 0.73
C ALA A 65 8.20 -3.24 1.01
N ILE A 66 7.91 -2.13 1.67
CA ILE A 66 8.91 -1.12 2.03
C ILE A 66 9.89 -1.68 3.06
N ARG A 67 9.43 -2.48 4.02
CA ARG A 67 10.31 -3.21 4.93
C ARG A 67 11.27 -4.13 4.17
N LYS A 68 10.76 -4.82 3.18
CA LYS A 68 11.56 -5.73 2.34
C LYS A 68 12.63 -4.97 1.57
N LEU A 69 12.37 -3.74 1.15
CA LEU A 69 13.35 -2.88 0.48
C LEU A 69 14.42 -2.33 1.44
N GLY A 70 14.22 -2.48 2.73
CA GLY A 70 15.17 -2.01 3.73
C GLY A 70 15.14 -0.51 3.98
N TRP A 71 14.05 0.17 3.63
CA TRP A 71 13.89 1.59 3.95
C TRP A 71 13.73 1.79 5.45
N ASP A 72 14.26 2.88 5.98
CA ASP A 72 14.14 3.22 7.40
C ASP A 72 13.03 4.25 7.69
N LYS A 73 12.50 4.89 6.66
CA LYS A 73 11.40 5.86 6.74
C LYS A 73 10.28 5.47 5.80
N VAL A 74 9.06 5.90 6.15
CA VAL A 74 7.88 5.68 5.34
C VAL A 74 6.98 6.91 5.42
N ALA A 75 6.34 7.25 4.30
CA ALA A 75 5.38 8.35 4.23
C ALA A 75 4.04 7.90 4.80
N VAL A 76 3.52 8.65 5.76
CA VAL A 76 2.30 8.35 6.51
C VAL A 76 1.34 9.52 6.43
N ASP A 77 0.05 9.22 6.33
CA ASP A 77 -1.04 10.17 6.49
C ASP A 77 -1.86 9.74 7.70
N TYR A 78 -2.14 10.68 8.60
CA TYR A 78 -2.94 10.42 9.78
C TYR A 78 -4.39 10.82 9.53
N GLN A 79 -5.31 9.91 9.84
CA GLN A 79 -6.74 10.17 9.72
C GLN A 79 -7.44 9.93 11.05
N ASP A 80 -8.45 10.79 11.32
CA ASP A 80 -9.26 10.67 12.52
C ASP A 80 -10.43 9.73 12.28
N TYR A 81 -10.72 8.90 13.28
CA TYR A 81 -11.88 8.04 13.32
C TYR A 81 -12.61 8.27 14.63
N GLU A 82 -13.93 8.27 14.58
CA GLU A 82 -14.76 8.54 15.77
C GLU A 82 -14.82 7.34 16.72
N SER A 83 -14.63 6.13 16.20
CA SER A 83 -14.75 4.88 16.98
C SER A 83 -13.95 3.75 16.36
N GLU A 84 -13.75 2.70 17.13
CA GLU A 84 -13.14 1.47 16.62
C GLU A 84 -13.97 0.86 15.50
N ALA A 85 -15.30 0.90 15.62
CA ALA A 85 -16.20 0.38 14.60
C ALA A 85 -16.05 1.13 13.27
N GLN A 86 -15.98 2.46 13.32
CA GLN A 86 -15.80 3.28 12.12
C GLN A 86 -14.44 3.00 11.47
N GLU A 87 -13.40 2.90 12.26
CA GLU A 87 -12.05 2.59 11.79
C GLU A 87 -12.01 1.22 11.11
N TYR A 88 -12.59 0.20 11.74
CA TYR A 88 -12.61 -1.15 11.17
C TYR A 88 -13.48 -1.24 9.93
N ALA A 89 -14.59 -0.53 9.89
CA ALA A 89 -15.45 -0.46 8.71
C ALA A 89 -14.70 0.12 7.50
N ASP A 90 -13.86 1.13 7.71
CA ASP A 90 -13.04 1.71 6.64
C ASP A 90 -12.01 0.70 6.10
N ILE A 91 -11.38 -0.06 6.97
CA ILE A 91 -10.45 -1.13 6.58
C ILE A 91 -11.15 -2.17 5.69
N VAL A 92 -12.33 -2.62 6.12
CA VAL A 92 -13.10 -3.64 5.38
C VAL A 92 -13.62 -3.09 4.06
N ALA A 93 -14.12 -1.86 4.05
CA ALA A 93 -14.64 -1.21 2.84
C ALA A 93 -13.56 -1.04 1.78
N ASP A 94 -12.36 -0.65 2.18
CA ASP A 94 -11.23 -0.48 1.26
C ASP A 94 -10.89 -1.82 0.58
N ASN A 95 -10.86 -2.91 1.33
CA ASN A 95 -10.61 -4.25 0.81
C ASN A 95 -11.72 -4.72 -0.12
N ALA A 96 -12.99 -4.49 0.25
CA ALA A 96 -14.13 -4.88 -0.56
C ALA A 96 -14.16 -4.14 -1.90
N ILE A 97 -13.89 -2.85 -1.90
CA ILE A 97 -13.82 -2.04 -3.12
C ILE A 97 -12.73 -2.58 -4.04
N ALA A 98 -11.57 -2.94 -3.52
CA ALA A 98 -10.48 -3.51 -4.31
C ALA A 98 -10.87 -4.86 -4.93
N GLU A 99 -11.65 -5.69 -4.22
CA GLU A 99 -12.16 -6.97 -4.74
C GLU A 99 -13.23 -6.79 -5.83
N TRP A 100 -14.03 -5.73 -5.74
CA TRP A 100 -15.06 -5.43 -6.72
C TRP A 100 -14.51 -4.85 -8.02
N ALA A 101 -13.29 -4.32 -7.99
CA ALA A 101 -12.66 -3.75 -9.17
C ALA A 101 -12.09 -4.85 -10.07
N GLU A 102 -12.29 -4.69 -11.37
CA GLU A 102 -11.68 -5.55 -12.37
C GLU A 102 -10.70 -4.74 -13.21
N LEU A 103 -9.52 -5.30 -13.44
CA LEU A 103 -8.56 -4.72 -14.37
C LEU A 103 -8.76 -5.31 -15.77
N ASP A 104 -8.86 -4.44 -16.77
CA ASP A 104 -8.75 -4.86 -18.15
C ASP A 104 -7.27 -5.10 -18.47
N MET A 105 -6.85 -6.34 -18.29
CA MET A 105 -5.44 -6.70 -18.46
C MET A 105 -4.97 -6.60 -19.91
N ALA A 106 -5.87 -6.74 -20.89
CA ALA A 106 -5.52 -6.53 -22.29
C ALA A 106 -5.15 -5.07 -22.55
N LEU A 107 -5.95 -4.14 -22.05
CA LEU A 107 -5.68 -2.71 -22.16
C LEU A 107 -4.40 -2.33 -21.41
N VAL A 108 -4.22 -2.81 -20.18
CA VAL A 108 -3.03 -2.53 -19.37
C VAL A 108 -1.77 -3.02 -20.07
N THR A 109 -1.81 -4.24 -20.60
CA THR A 109 -0.66 -4.83 -21.32
C THR A 109 -0.29 -4.00 -22.55
N GLU A 110 -1.31 -3.59 -23.32
CA GLU A 110 -1.09 -2.77 -24.52
C GLU A 110 -0.46 -1.42 -24.18
N GLU A 111 -0.99 -0.72 -23.17
CA GLU A 111 -0.48 0.58 -22.77
C GLU A 111 0.95 0.49 -22.21
N ILE A 112 1.25 -0.50 -21.40
CA ILE A 112 2.59 -0.68 -20.82
C ILE A 112 3.63 -1.00 -21.90
N LYS A 113 3.26 -1.79 -22.91
CA LYS A 113 4.16 -2.07 -24.04
C LYS A 113 4.56 -0.81 -24.81
N LEU A 114 3.65 0.15 -24.92
CA LEU A 114 3.93 1.42 -25.58
C LEU A 114 4.91 2.29 -24.79
N LEU A 115 4.97 2.10 -23.47
CA LEU A 115 5.83 2.90 -22.58
C LEU A 115 7.25 2.36 -22.44
N GLU A 116 7.48 1.09 -22.73
CA GLU A 116 8.79 0.39 -22.79
C GLU A 116 9.60 0.31 -21.50
N ASP A 117 9.26 1.06 -20.45
CA ASP A 117 10.07 1.19 -19.23
C ASP A 117 9.62 0.31 -18.07
N PHE A 118 8.56 -0.48 -18.24
CA PHE A 118 7.95 -1.20 -17.14
C PHE A 118 7.77 -2.69 -17.46
N ASP A 119 8.12 -3.53 -16.50
CA ASP A 119 7.91 -4.97 -16.62
C ASP A 119 6.45 -5.30 -16.30
N ILE A 120 5.67 -5.61 -17.34
CA ILE A 120 4.25 -5.95 -17.22
C ILE A 120 4.01 -7.17 -16.32
N GLU A 121 4.97 -8.07 -16.22
CA GLU A 121 4.82 -9.25 -15.35
C GLU A 121 4.69 -8.91 -13.88
N LEU A 122 5.19 -7.74 -13.46
CA LEU A 122 5.02 -7.25 -12.09
C LEU A 122 3.56 -7.01 -11.72
N LEU A 123 2.69 -6.82 -12.71
CA LEU A 123 1.26 -6.63 -12.50
C LEU A 123 0.46 -7.94 -12.47
N GLY A 124 1.13 -9.08 -12.63
CA GLY A 124 0.50 -10.39 -12.58
C GLY A 124 -0.21 -10.81 -13.85
N GLY A 125 0.10 -10.12 -14.95
CA GLY A 125 -0.49 -10.43 -16.25
C GLY A 125 0.22 -11.55 -17.00
#